data_474f6f94f897933b9ae969e68b545391
#
_entry.id   474f6f94f897933b9ae969e68b545391
#
_cell.length_a   1.000
_cell.length_b   1.000
_cell.length_c   1.000
_cell.angle_alpha   90.00
_cell.angle_beta   90.00
_cell.angle_gamma   90.00
#
_symmetry.space_group_name_H-M   'P 1'
#
loop_
_entity.id
_entity.type
_entity.pdbx_description
1 polymer ?
#
loop_
_entity_poly.entity_id
_entity_poly.type
_entity_poly.pdbx_seq_one_letter_code
_entity_poly.pdbx_strand_id
1 'polypeptide(L)'
;GGKLTGDVNLWGPIQELKHDGILSLQNAQFSIPYLNINYQANETDVRLSNQDFVFRDVNLFETEEKTSATLGGTFSHVNFRNWSTQLNIESSRMLLLNTPQLEESLFFGQGFLNGKLSLSGPNKNLKISLQGATEPGTAIKIPWAENYGLSDSSFVQFIDKNNREIKSST
;
A
#
# COMPACT_ATOMS: atom_id res chain seq x y z
N GLY A 1 -7.41 17.24 11.20
CA GLY A 1 -6.00 17.50 11.05
C GLY A 1 -5.24 17.31 12.35
N GLY A 2 -4.07 16.72 12.28
CA GLY A 2 -3.21 16.48 13.42
C GLY A 2 -2.40 17.71 13.83
N LYS A 3 -1.72 17.60 14.96
CA LYS A 3 -0.76 18.59 15.46
C LYS A 3 0.64 17.99 15.43
N LEU A 4 1.61 18.77 14.97
CA LEU A 4 3.03 18.45 15.03
C LEU A 4 3.75 19.42 15.95
N THR A 5 4.50 18.90 16.90
CA THR A 5 5.39 19.67 17.77
C THR A 5 6.74 18.95 17.86
N GLY A 6 7.80 19.62 18.30
CA GLY A 6 9.08 18.98 18.52
C GLY A 6 10.25 19.93 18.50
N ASP A 7 11.40 19.41 18.87
CA ASP A 7 12.69 20.09 18.83
C ASP A 7 13.58 19.37 17.81
N VAL A 8 14.05 20.11 16.81
CA VAL A 8 14.88 19.58 15.73
C VAL A 8 16.12 20.44 15.53
N ASN A 9 17.27 19.82 15.59
CA ASN A 9 18.53 20.43 15.21
C ASN A 9 18.89 20.02 13.78
N LEU A 10 19.34 20.98 12.98
CA LEU A 10 19.84 20.77 11.63
C LEU A 10 21.30 21.16 11.56
N TRP A 11 22.15 20.33 10.96
CA TRP A 11 23.56 20.64 10.79
C TRP A 11 24.16 20.00 9.52
N GLY A 12 25.36 20.43 9.18
CA GLY A 12 26.10 19.95 8.03
C GLY A 12 26.06 20.91 6.84
N PRO A 13 26.79 20.60 5.78
CA PRO A 13 26.73 21.37 4.54
C PRO A 13 25.34 21.21 3.88
N ILE A 14 24.90 22.22 3.13
CA ILE A 14 23.57 22.22 2.49
C ILE A 14 23.38 21.00 1.59
N GLN A 15 24.45 20.44 1.01
CA GLN A 15 24.41 19.24 0.17
C GLN A 15 24.33 17.93 0.98
N GLU A 16 24.54 17.97 2.30
CA GLU A 16 24.49 16.80 3.20
C GLU A 16 23.86 17.17 4.53
N LEU A 17 22.71 17.85 4.47
CA LEU A 17 22.03 18.29 5.65
C LEU A 17 21.58 17.10 6.50
N LYS A 18 21.92 17.13 7.77
CA LYS A 18 21.56 16.15 8.79
C LYS A 18 20.61 16.77 9.79
N HIS A 19 19.86 15.93 10.47
CA HIS A 19 18.95 16.34 11.51
C HIS A 19 19.02 15.38 12.71
N ASP A 20 18.68 15.89 13.87
CA ASP A 20 18.45 15.12 15.10
C ASP A 20 17.35 15.78 15.91
N GLY A 21 16.59 14.97 16.63
CA GLY A 21 15.52 15.48 17.47
C GLY A 21 14.35 14.53 17.59
N ILE A 22 13.26 15.07 18.09
CA ILE A 22 12.00 14.34 18.27
C ILE A 22 10.87 15.21 17.72
N LEU A 23 10.01 14.60 16.91
CA LEU A 23 8.75 15.15 16.45
C LEU A 23 7.61 14.39 17.10
N SER A 24 6.80 15.10 17.88
CA SER A 24 5.59 14.54 18.49
C SER A 24 4.38 14.83 17.58
N LEU A 25 3.75 13.78 17.12
CA LEU A 25 2.54 13.80 16.28
C LEU A 25 1.33 13.52 17.17
N GLN A 26 0.30 14.34 17.06
CA GLN A 26 -0.99 14.14 17.73
C GLN A 26 -2.10 14.10 16.68
N ASN A 27 -2.93 13.05 16.75
CA ASN A 27 -4.03 12.83 15.83
C ASN A 27 -3.60 12.85 14.35
N ALA A 28 -2.44 12.28 14.04
CA ALA A 28 -1.95 12.16 12.69
C ALA A 28 -2.84 11.20 11.90
N GLN A 29 -3.23 11.61 10.69
CA GLN A 29 -4.05 10.80 9.80
C GLN A 29 -3.30 10.61 8.48
N PHE A 30 -3.35 9.42 7.95
CA PHE A 30 -2.86 9.12 6.62
C PHE A 30 -3.79 8.16 5.89
N SER A 31 -3.88 8.37 4.61
CA SER A 31 -4.72 7.57 3.73
C SER A 31 -3.88 6.85 2.71
N ILE A 32 -4.31 5.65 2.37
CA ILE A 32 -3.80 4.91 1.20
C ILE A 32 -4.95 4.83 0.18
N PRO A 33 -5.05 5.80 -0.73
CA PRO A 33 -6.22 5.92 -1.62
C PRO A 33 -6.46 4.67 -2.48
N TYR A 34 -5.39 4.04 -2.96
CA TYR A 34 -5.47 2.83 -3.78
C TYR A 34 -6.13 1.64 -3.05
N LEU A 35 -5.96 1.56 -1.74
CA LEU A 35 -6.57 0.53 -0.89
C LEU A 35 -7.85 1.02 -0.21
N ASN A 36 -8.18 2.30 -0.37
CA ASN A 36 -9.28 2.99 0.28
C ASN A 36 -9.29 2.79 1.81
N ILE A 37 -8.14 3.05 2.43
CA ILE A 37 -7.96 2.88 3.88
C ILE A 37 -7.48 4.18 4.50
N ASN A 38 -8.01 4.48 5.69
CA ASN A 38 -7.64 5.61 6.50
C ASN A 38 -7.16 5.13 7.87
N TYR A 39 -5.92 5.43 8.18
CA TYR A 39 -5.33 5.15 9.48
C TYR A 39 -5.13 6.43 10.27
N GLN A 40 -5.19 6.30 11.58
CA GLN A 40 -4.92 7.36 12.54
C GLN A 40 -3.89 6.89 13.56
N ALA A 41 -2.94 7.76 13.89
CA ALA A 41 -2.09 7.63 15.07
C ALA A 41 -2.46 8.74 16.06
N ASN A 42 -2.91 8.36 17.26
CA ASN A 42 -3.42 9.33 18.24
C ASN A 42 -2.29 10.19 18.81
N GLU A 43 -1.24 9.56 19.28
CA GLU A 43 -0.04 10.21 19.80
C GLU A 43 1.16 9.31 19.52
N THR A 44 2.19 9.88 18.92
CA THR A 44 3.41 9.16 18.63
C THR A 44 4.60 10.09 18.48
N ASP A 45 5.76 9.61 18.89
CA ASP A 45 7.04 10.29 18.69
C ASP A 45 7.76 9.67 17.50
N VAL A 46 8.22 10.53 16.61
CA VAL A 46 9.11 10.18 15.51
C VAL A 46 10.49 10.72 15.85
N ARG A 47 11.45 9.83 16.03
CA ARG A 47 12.83 10.24 16.28
C ARG A 47 13.52 10.55 14.95
N LEU A 48 14.19 11.69 14.92
CA LEU A 48 15.07 12.08 13.84
C LEU A 48 16.51 11.70 14.18
N SER A 49 17.23 11.12 13.25
CA SER A 49 18.63 10.77 13.43
C SER A 49 19.39 10.81 12.10
N ASN A 50 20.30 11.74 11.93
CA ASN A 50 21.06 11.99 10.70
C ASN A 50 20.16 12.35 9.50
N GLN A 51 19.70 11.37 8.74
CA GLN A 51 18.83 11.52 7.57
C GLN A 51 17.60 10.59 7.67
N ASP A 52 17.36 10.06 8.86
CA ASP A 52 16.33 9.06 9.13
C ASP A 52 15.21 9.62 10.02
N PHE A 53 13.98 9.30 9.65
CA PHE A 53 12.79 9.38 10.49
C PHE A 53 12.52 7.97 11.02
N VAL A 54 12.69 7.79 12.32
CA VAL A 54 12.59 6.48 12.97
C VAL A 54 11.27 6.36 13.70
N PHE A 55 10.47 5.38 13.32
CA PHE A 55 9.19 5.04 13.93
C PHE A 55 9.38 3.83 14.84
N ARG A 56 8.89 3.92 16.07
CA ARG A 56 8.96 2.83 17.04
C ARG A 56 7.59 2.62 17.66
N ASP A 57 7.06 1.41 17.47
CA ASP A 57 5.82 0.96 18.10
C ASP A 57 4.64 1.95 17.95
N VAL A 58 4.54 2.57 16.77
CA VAL A 58 3.45 3.51 16.47
C VAL A 58 2.15 2.75 16.35
N ASN A 59 1.21 3.03 17.25
CA ASN A 59 -0.12 2.44 17.20
C ASN A 59 -0.97 3.13 16.14
N LEU A 60 -1.38 2.36 15.15
CA LEU A 60 -2.26 2.76 14.07
C LEU A 60 -3.66 2.23 14.33
N PHE A 61 -4.64 3.08 14.12
CA PHE A 61 -6.06 2.74 14.22
C PHE A 61 -6.75 3.02 12.89
N GLU A 62 -7.55 2.08 12.46
CA GLU A 62 -8.49 2.28 11.38
C GLU A 62 -9.87 2.54 12.00
N THR A 63 -10.57 3.57 11.53
CA THR A 63 -11.70 4.15 12.25
C THR A 63 -13.05 3.52 11.91
N GLU A 64 -13.20 2.93 10.71
CA GLU A 64 -14.46 2.33 10.24
C GLU A 64 -14.68 0.97 10.88
N GLU A 65 -13.72 0.07 10.74
CA GLU A 65 -13.77 -1.31 11.26
C GLU A 65 -13.13 -1.46 12.64
N LYS A 66 -12.58 -0.36 13.19
CA LYS A 66 -11.94 -0.31 14.51
C LYS A 66 -10.78 -1.29 14.65
N THR A 67 -10.06 -1.50 13.58
CA THR A 67 -8.90 -2.36 13.57
C THR A 67 -7.65 -1.58 13.96
N SER A 68 -6.61 -2.29 14.41
CA SER A 68 -5.36 -1.68 14.85
C SER A 68 -4.15 -2.43 14.34
N ALA A 69 -3.05 -1.72 14.23
CA ALA A 69 -1.76 -2.26 13.84
C ALA A 69 -0.63 -1.50 14.54
N THR A 70 0.55 -2.08 14.57
CA THR A 70 1.76 -1.44 15.06
C THR A 70 2.72 -1.20 13.89
N LEU A 71 3.15 0.05 13.74
CA LEU A 71 4.12 0.47 12.73
C LEU A 71 5.48 0.69 13.38
N GLY A 72 6.52 0.12 12.79
CA GLY A 72 7.90 0.38 13.11
C GLY A 72 8.79 0.48 11.88
N GLY A 73 9.97 1.06 12.05
CA GLY A 73 10.94 1.14 10.97
C GLY A 73 11.46 2.53 10.69
N THR A 74 11.94 2.74 9.48
CA THR A 74 12.68 3.96 9.11
C THR A 74 12.25 4.46 7.75
N PHE A 75 12.13 5.77 7.64
CA PHE A 75 11.97 6.49 6.40
C PHE A 75 13.16 7.43 6.23
N SER A 76 14.00 7.15 5.26
CA SER A 76 15.29 7.78 5.07
C SER A 76 15.31 8.69 3.85
N HIS A 77 16.18 9.67 3.86
CA HIS A 77 16.40 10.55 2.72
C HIS A 77 17.88 10.91 2.54
N VAL A 78 18.22 11.42 1.38
CA VAL A 78 19.45 12.14 1.13
C VAL A 78 19.08 13.56 0.73
N ASN A 79 19.38 14.55 1.59
CA ASN A 79 19.04 15.96 1.37
C ASN A 79 17.54 16.21 1.09
N PHE A 80 16.66 15.57 1.84
CA PHE A 80 15.21 15.61 1.61
C PHE A 80 14.81 15.23 0.17
N ARG A 81 15.68 14.45 -0.49
CA ARG A 81 15.46 13.85 -1.81
C ARG A 81 15.82 12.36 -1.70
N ASN A 82 15.64 11.60 -2.78
CA ASN A 82 16.03 10.20 -2.85
C ASN A 82 15.57 9.40 -1.61
N TRP A 83 14.27 9.46 -1.37
CA TRP A 83 13.65 8.81 -0.23
C TRP A 83 13.69 7.29 -0.36
N SER A 84 13.92 6.63 0.74
CA SER A 84 13.83 5.17 0.88
C SER A 84 13.04 4.79 2.12
N THR A 85 12.38 3.64 2.05
CA THR A 85 11.45 3.14 3.05
C THR A 85 11.94 1.80 3.57
N GLN A 86 11.87 1.61 4.87
CA GLN A 86 12.08 0.35 5.60
C GLN A 86 11.05 0.30 6.72
N LEU A 87 9.79 0.05 6.39
CA LEU A 87 8.68 0.05 7.33
C LEU A 87 8.09 -1.35 7.48
N ASN A 88 7.71 -1.69 8.70
CA ASN A 88 6.99 -2.90 9.03
C ASN A 88 5.70 -2.53 9.77
N ILE A 89 4.61 -3.14 9.38
CA ILE A 89 3.31 -3.02 10.02
C ILE A 89 2.88 -4.42 10.44
N GLU A 90 2.54 -4.58 11.71
CA GLU A 90 2.11 -5.86 12.29
C GLU A 90 0.75 -5.72 12.96
N SER A 91 -0.09 -6.71 12.80
CA SER A 91 -1.40 -6.75 13.44
C SER A 91 -1.92 -8.17 13.58
N SER A 92 -2.74 -8.40 14.59
CA SER A 92 -3.59 -9.59 14.70
C SER A 92 -4.85 -9.50 13.85
N ARG A 93 -5.28 -8.29 13.52
CA ARG A 93 -6.40 -8.01 12.62
C ARG A 93 -6.33 -6.56 12.16
N MET A 94 -5.91 -6.30 10.94
CA MET A 94 -5.97 -4.96 10.35
C MET A 94 -6.78 -4.98 9.06
N LEU A 95 -7.52 -3.91 8.82
CA LEU A 95 -8.15 -3.65 7.54
C LEU A 95 -7.05 -3.25 6.54
N LEU A 96 -6.79 -4.11 5.57
CA LEU A 96 -5.76 -3.88 4.56
C LEU A 96 -6.34 -3.35 3.25
N LEU A 97 -7.61 -3.59 3.00
CA LEU A 97 -8.31 -3.26 1.78
C LEU A 97 -9.77 -2.95 2.08
N ASN A 98 -10.29 -1.86 1.55
CA ASN A 98 -11.71 -1.52 1.59
C ASN A 98 -12.15 -0.79 0.31
N THR A 99 -11.97 -1.44 -0.83
CA THR A 99 -12.22 -0.83 -2.14
C THR A 99 -13.63 -1.10 -2.65
N PRO A 100 -14.35 -0.08 -3.11
CA PRO A 100 -15.64 -0.27 -3.78
C PRO A 100 -15.44 -0.89 -5.16
N GLN A 101 -16.50 -1.50 -5.68
CA GLN A 101 -16.52 -1.97 -7.07
C GLN A 101 -16.66 -0.78 -8.02
N LEU A 102 -15.63 -0.54 -8.82
CA LEU A 102 -15.63 0.43 -9.90
C LEU A 102 -15.37 -0.30 -11.23
N GLU A 103 -15.76 0.30 -12.36
CA GLU A 103 -15.63 -0.33 -13.69
C GLU A 103 -14.20 -0.77 -14.03
N GLU A 104 -13.20 0.00 -13.59
CA GLU A 104 -11.78 -0.29 -13.86
C GLU A 104 -11.04 -0.93 -12.68
N SER A 105 -11.76 -1.40 -11.65
CA SER A 105 -11.12 -2.00 -10.48
C SER A 105 -10.49 -3.35 -10.82
N LEU A 106 -9.18 -3.49 -10.56
CA LEU A 106 -8.48 -4.77 -10.67
C LEU A 106 -8.94 -5.76 -9.58
N PHE A 107 -9.38 -5.25 -8.45
CA PHE A 107 -9.95 -5.98 -7.33
C PHE A 107 -10.85 -5.03 -6.51
N PHE A 108 -11.79 -5.57 -5.79
CA PHE A 108 -12.65 -4.81 -4.89
C PHE A 108 -13.10 -5.68 -3.72
N GLY A 109 -13.61 -5.03 -2.66
CA GLY A 109 -14.10 -5.67 -1.47
C GLY A 109 -13.35 -5.26 -0.22
N GLN A 110 -13.44 -6.07 0.81
CA GLN A 110 -12.86 -5.81 2.11
C GLN A 110 -11.87 -6.93 2.47
N GLY A 111 -10.71 -6.56 2.99
CA GLY A 111 -9.67 -7.51 3.34
C GLY A 111 -9.08 -7.23 4.71
N PHE A 112 -9.18 -8.21 5.61
CA PHE A 112 -8.55 -8.20 6.92
C PHE A 112 -7.37 -9.14 6.95
N LEU A 113 -6.28 -8.69 7.57
CA LEU A 113 -5.03 -9.43 7.68
C LEU A 113 -4.62 -9.60 9.14
N ASN A 114 -4.26 -10.81 9.49
CA ASN A 114 -3.44 -11.15 10.65
C ASN A 114 -2.03 -11.45 10.15
N GLY A 115 -1.07 -10.61 10.47
CA GLY A 115 0.28 -10.81 9.98
C GLY A 115 1.10 -9.53 9.90
N LYS A 116 2.04 -9.55 8.96
CA LYS A 116 3.05 -8.53 8.76
C LYS A 116 3.07 -8.03 7.32
N LEU A 117 3.04 -6.71 7.17
CA LEU A 117 3.29 -6.00 5.94
C LEU A 117 4.65 -5.31 6.03
N SER A 118 5.54 -5.55 5.08
CA SER A 118 6.83 -4.87 4.99
C SER A 118 6.93 -4.06 3.71
N LEU A 119 7.37 -2.81 3.85
CA LEU A 119 7.63 -1.87 2.77
C LEU A 119 9.12 -1.57 2.75
N SER A 120 9.82 -1.88 1.67
CA SER A 120 11.27 -1.70 1.61
C SER A 120 11.77 -1.21 0.25
N GLY A 121 12.79 -0.36 0.28
CA GLY A 121 13.48 0.15 -0.91
C GLY A 121 13.25 1.62 -1.21
N PRO A 122 13.84 2.11 -2.31
CA PRO A 122 13.65 3.47 -2.78
C PRO A 122 12.19 3.72 -3.17
N ASN A 123 11.66 4.91 -2.90
CA ASN A 123 10.25 5.24 -3.19
C ASN A 123 9.85 5.09 -4.68
N LYS A 124 10.82 5.18 -5.57
CA LYS A 124 10.61 4.94 -7.01
C LYS A 124 10.50 3.44 -7.37
N ASN A 125 10.94 2.55 -6.49
CA ASN A 125 10.92 1.10 -6.68
C ASN A 125 10.70 0.40 -5.33
N LEU A 126 9.52 0.61 -4.77
CA LEU A 126 9.13 0.09 -3.47
C LEU A 126 8.77 -1.40 -3.59
N LYS A 127 9.40 -2.23 -2.77
CA LYS A 127 9.03 -3.63 -2.59
C LYS A 127 8.03 -3.75 -1.45
N ILE A 128 6.90 -4.36 -1.74
CA ILE A 128 5.86 -4.68 -0.76
C ILE A 128 5.89 -6.19 -0.52
N SER A 129 6.00 -6.60 0.73
CA SER A 129 5.98 -8.01 1.14
C SER A 129 4.91 -8.20 2.21
N LEU A 130 4.03 -9.16 1.98
CA LEU A 130 2.93 -9.51 2.87
C LEU A 130 3.11 -10.94 3.36
N GLN A 131 3.05 -11.14 4.67
CA GLN A 131 3.11 -12.45 5.31
C GLN A 131 2.03 -12.54 6.38
N GLY A 132 1.09 -13.44 6.21
CA GLY A 132 0.00 -13.60 7.18
C GLY A 132 -1.15 -14.42 6.64
N ALA A 133 -2.25 -14.37 7.35
CA ALA A 133 -3.49 -15.03 7.00
C ALA A 133 -4.64 -14.02 6.93
N THR A 134 -5.62 -14.30 6.12
CA THR A 134 -6.85 -13.50 6.08
C THR A 134 -7.70 -13.82 7.31
N GLU A 135 -8.35 -12.78 7.83
CA GLU A 135 -9.26 -12.87 8.97
C GLU A 135 -10.73 -12.91 8.54
N PRO A 136 -11.62 -13.38 9.40
CA PRO A 136 -13.06 -13.39 9.14
C PRO A 136 -13.58 -12.01 8.73
N GLY A 137 -14.48 -11.98 7.74
CA GLY A 137 -14.98 -10.75 7.12
C GLY A 137 -14.24 -10.39 5.84
N THR A 138 -13.16 -11.08 5.50
CA THR A 138 -12.47 -10.87 4.23
C THR A 138 -13.32 -11.39 3.06
N ALA A 139 -13.58 -10.49 2.12
CA ALA A 139 -14.30 -10.79 0.88
C ALA A 139 -13.68 -9.96 -0.26
N ILE A 140 -12.65 -10.49 -0.89
CA ILE A 140 -11.96 -9.86 -2.02
C ILE A 140 -12.44 -10.50 -3.31
N LYS A 141 -12.87 -9.68 -4.25
CA LYS A 141 -13.33 -10.09 -5.58
C LYS A 141 -12.40 -9.53 -6.64
N ILE A 142 -12.01 -10.38 -7.57
CA ILE A 142 -11.25 -10.01 -8.75
C ILE A 142 -12.25 -10.10 -9.91
N PRO A 143 -12.63 -8.98 -10.57
CA PRO A 143 -13.52 -9.04 -11.69
C PRO A 143 -12.81 -9.80 -12.81
N TRP A 144 -13.33 -10.96 -13.14
CA TRP A 144 -12.89 -11.67 -14.32
C TRP A 144 -13.58 -10.99 -15.50
N ALA A 145 -12.86 -10.10 -16.18
CA ALA A 145 -13.40 -9.54 -17.42
C ALA A 145 -13.50 -10.66 -18.46
N GLU A 146 -14.70 -11.11 -18.73
CA GLU A 146 -15.01 -11.94 -19.91
C GLU A 146 -14.74 -11.21 -21.24
N ASN A 147 -14.29 -9.97 -21.17
CA ASN A 147 -13.98 -9.10 -22.31
C ASN A 147 -12.51 -9.12 -22.75
N TYR A 148 -11.76 -10.21 -22.50
CA TYR A 148 -10.95 -10.65 -23.62
C TYR A 148 -11.92 -11.34 -24.58
N GLY A 149 -12.72 -10.55 -25.25
CA GLY A 149 -13.22 -10.95 -26.52
C GLY A 149 -11.99 -11.40 -27.30
N LEU A 150 -11.77 -12.67 -27.37
CA LEU A 150 -11.13 -13.26 -28.53
C LEU A 150 -11.89 -12.61 -29.66
N SER A 151 -11.30 -11.56 -30.26
CA SER A 151 -11.84 -11.00 -31.47
C SER A 151 -11.98 -12.20 -32.35
N ASP A 152 -13.23 -12.51 -32.57
CA ASP A 152 -13.77 -13.61 -33.24
C ASP A 152 -12.86 -14.07 -34.37
N SER A 153 -12.56 -15.36 -34.36
CA SER A 153 -12.38 -16.14 -35.60
C SER A 153 -11.10 -16.09 -36.39
N SER A 154 -10.04 -15.41 -35.98
CA SER A 154 -8.80 -15.52 -36.77
C SER A 154 -7.94 -16.77 -36.43
N PHE A 155 -8.28 -17.49 -35.35
CA PHE A 155 -7.48 -18.66 -34.89
C PHE A 155 -8.17 -20.02 -35.11
N VAL A 156 -9.44 -20.04 -35.49
CA VAL A 156 -10.14 -21.30 -35.76
C VAL A 156 -10.67 -21.26 -37.19
N GLN A 157 -9.94 -21.85 -38.09
CA GLN A 157 -10.39 -22.08 -39.48
C GLN A 157 -10.98 -23.48 -39.55
N PHE A 158 -12.29 -23.55 -39.75
CA PHE A 158 -12.94 -24.82 -40.04
C PHE A 158 -12.68 -25.18 -41.49
N ILE A 159 -11.92 -26.25 -41.72
CA ILE A 159 -11.71 -26.83 -43.03
C ILE A 159 -12.44 -28.15 -43.10
N ASP A 160 -13.20 -28.34 -44.18
CA ASP A 160 -13.80 -29.62 -44.49
C ASP A 160 -12.71 -30.64 -44.85
N LYS A 161 -13.01 -31.95 -44.75
CA LYS A 161 -12.11 -33.07 -45.08
C LYS A 161 -11.56 -33.01 -46.52
N ASN A 162 -12.15 -32.23 -47.36
CA ASN A 162 -11.77 -32.05 -48.77
C ASN A 162 -11.03 -30.72 -49.04
N ASN A 163 -10.56 -30.06 -48.01
CA ASN A 163 -9.75 -28.84 -48.09
C ASN A 163 -10.43 -27.64 -48.79
N ARG A 164 -11.75 -27.51 -48.67
CA ARG A 164 -12.51 -26.36 -49.18
C ARG A 164 -12.85 -25.40 -48.05
N GLU A 165 -12.55 -24.11 -48.23
CA GLU A 165 -12.96 -23.06 -47.31
C GLU A 165 -14.49 -22.93 -47.29
N ILE A 166 -15.09 -23.07 -46.10
CA ILE A 166 -16.51 -22.78 -45.93
C ILE A 166 -16.61 -21.28 -45.63
N LYS A 167 -17.03 -20.47 -46.62
CA LYS A 167 -17.40 -19.09 -46.38
C LYS A 167 -18.72 -19.08 -45.60
N SER A 168 -18.70 -18.60 -44.35
CA SER A 168 -19.91 -18.28 -43.61
C SER A 168 -20.59 -17.12 -44.31
N SER A 169 -21.75 -17.36 -44.87
CA SER A 169 -22.67 -16.32 -45.33
C SER A 169 -23.31 -15.65 -44.09
N THR A 170 -23.25 -14.35 -44.07
CA THR A 170 -23.87 -13.38 -43.20
C THR A 170 -25.26 -13.74 -42.74
#